data_6064651ad5a8d8f058e7c0641f55c63e
#
_entry.id   6064651ad5a8d8f058e7c0641f55c63e
#
_cell.length_a   1.000
_cell.length_b   1.000
_cell.length_c   1.000
_cell.angle_alpha   90.00
_cell.angle_beta   90.00
_cell.angle_gamma   90.00
#
_symmetry.space_group_name_H-M   'P 1'
#
loop_
_entity.id
_entity.type
_entity.pdbx_description
1 polymer ?
#
loop_
_entity_poly.entity_id
_entity_poly.type
_entity_poly.pdbx_seq_one_letter_code
_entity_poly.pdbx_strand_id
1 'polypeptide(L)'
;GLEGLSGTADSGGPADPASDLTGLVKATGSTQPVLLWIDGAQHLDSESARALRSLARDVSDVPCGFLVTAASYPPREELDDLRARIGRDVPGVALTLGPLDRDGLRDLARHVLPDLDDDAADRITRRIQVDSAGLPLLAIELLTAVRLGLELDEVGGVWPQPLQTMDQTYPSDLPDSVVAAIRVGYRRLSHPAQAILAAASVLHERCSAELISAATGFEGEELHGALDELEWNRWIVAEQRGYAFVARIVRDVVARDMLTRGQRQRILEATSGT
;
A
#
# COMPACT_ATOMS: atom_id res chain seq x y z
N GLY A 1 -4.16 1.80 -22.25
CA GLY A 1 -4.82 1.22 -23.39
C GLY A 1 -5.87 2.10 -24.01
N LEU A 2 -5.46 3.15 -24.77
CA LEU A 2 -6.37 3.99 -25.58
C LEU A 2 -6.43 3.49 -27.04
N GLU A 3 -6.27 2.21 -27.28
CA GLU A 3 -6.29 1.61 -28.64
C GLU A 3 -7.70 1.27 -29.15
N GLY A 4 -8.67 2.13 -28.97
CA GLY A 4 -10.04 1.82 -29.38
C GLY A 4 -10.87 2.94 -30.01
N LEU A 5 -10.31 4.12 -30.20
CA LEU A 5 -11.06 5.26 -30.73
C LEU A 5 -10.49 5.75 -32.07
N SER A 6 -10.56 4.88 -33.09
CA SER A 6 -10.36 5.32 -34.48
C SER A 6 -11.72 5.58 -35.12
N GLY A 7 -12.22 6.79 -34.99
CA GLY A 7 -13.37 7.33 -35.72
C GLY A 7 -12.92 8.55 -36.49
N THR A 8 -12.72 8.37 -37.79
CA THR A 8 -12.55 9.34 -38.87
C THR A 8 -12.73 10.83 -38.55
N ALA A 9 -11.63 11.58 -38.50
CA ALA A 9 -11.61 12.98 -38.86
C ALA A 9 -10.33 13.26 -39.65
N ASP A 10 -10.52 13.59 -40.91
CA ASP A 10 -9.52 14.06 -41.87
C ASP A 10 -9.02 15.44 -41.46
N SER A 11 -7.73 15.63 -41.42
CA SER A 11 -6.90 16.81 -41.58
C SER A 11 -5.78 17.01 -40.56
N GLY A 12 -4.56 16.56 -40.89
CA GLY A 12 -3.36 17.39 -40.77
C GLY A 12 -2.73 17.61 -39.38
N GLY A 13 -1.97 16.63 -38.88
CA GLY A 13 -1.04 16.75 -37.75
C GLY A 13 -1.27 15.64 -36.71
N PRO A 14 -0.26 15.22 -35.94
CA PRO A 14 -0.51 14.30 -34.85
C PRO A 14 -1.45 14.98 -33.87
N ALA A 15 -2.66 14.43 -33.74
CA ALA A 15 -3.65 14.90 -32.76
C ALA A 15 -3.04 14.84 -31.35
N ASP A 16 -3.08 15.95 -30.62
CA ASP A 16 -2.66 16.00 -29.23
C ASP A 16 -3.71 15.21 -28.41
N PRO A 17 -3.35 14.05 -27.81
CA PRO A 17 -4.30 13.21 -27.10
C PRO A 17 -5.03 13.96 -25.96
N ALA A 18 -4.41 14.99 -25.40
CA ALA A 18 -5.01 15.85 -24.37
C ALA A 18 -6.13 16.70 -24.94
N SER A 19 -5.95 17.22 -26.15
CA SER A 19 -6.96 18.03 -26.86
C SER A 19 -8.17 17.18 -27.26
N ASP A 20 -7.94 15.97 -27.74
CA ASP A 20 -8.98 15.03 -28.13
C ASP A 20 -9.83 14.58 -26.92
N LEU A 21 -9.19 14.27 -25.80
CA LEU A 21 -9.89 13.93 -24.56
C LEU A 21 -10.72 15.10 -24.03
N THR A 22 -10.18 16.32 -24.07
CA THR A 22 -10.90 17.53 -23.66
C THR A 22 -12.13 17.77 -24.55
N GLY A 23 -11.97 17.60 -25.87
CA GLY A 23 -13.07 17.71 -26.83
C GLY A 23 -14.16 16.67 -26.57
N LEU A 24 -13.80 15.43 -26.30
CA LEU A 24 -14.73 14.35 -26.00
C LEU A 24 -15.52 14.62 -24.70
N VAL A 25 -14.82 15.04 -23.63
CA VAL A 25 -15.46 15.35 -22.34
C VAL A 25 -16.41 16.54 -22.48
N LYS A 26 -16.04 17.59 -23.24
CA LYS A 26 -16.92 18.74 -23.48
C LYS A 26 -18.14 18.37 -24.32
N ALA A 27 -17.95 17.61 -25.40
CA ALA A 27 -19.05 17.13 -26.24
C ALA A 27 -20.04 16.27 -25.45
N THR A 28 -19.55 15.34 -24.64
CA THR A 28 -20.40 14.49 -23.78
C THR A 28 -21.04 15.31 -22.66
N GLY A 29 -20.26 16.18 -22.00
CA GLY A 29 -20.70 17.03 -20.90
C GLY A 29 -21.77 18.04 -21.30
N SER A 30 -21.87 18.41 -22.58
CA SER A 30 -22.95 19.26 -23.09
C SER A 30 -24.31 18.56 -23.12
N THR A 31 -24.35 17.25 -23.09
CA THR A 31 -25.60 16.45 -23.16
C THR A 31 -25.94 15.74 -21.85
N GLN A 32 -24.93 15.33 -21.08
CA GLN A 32 -25.10 14.62 -19.81
C GLN A 32 -23.89 14.83 -18.88
N PRO A 33 -24.06 14.75 -17.54
CA PRO A 33 -22.93 14.81 -16.61
C PRO A 33 -21.91 13.70 -16.87
N VAL A 34 -20.62 14.04 -16.78
CA VAL A 34 -19.50 13.13 -16.97
C VAL A 34 -18.78 12.92 -15.65
N LEU A 35 -18.45 11.68 -15.32
CA LEU A 35 -17.53 11.33 -14.24
C LEU A 35 -16.30 10.66 -14.86
N LEU A 36 -15.13 11.25 -14.69
CA LEU A 36 -13.86 10.65 -15.04
C LEU A 36 -13.25 10.01 -13.79
N TRP A 37 -13.15 8.68 -13.82
CA TRP A 37 -12.52 7.92 -12.74
C TRP A 37 -11.18 7.37 -13.22
N ILE A 38 -10.11 7.77 -12.51
CA ILE A 38 -8.73 7.31 -12.75
C ILE A 38 -8.24 6.64 -11.48
N ASP A 39 -8.03 5.32 -11.57
CA ASP A 39 -7.49 4.55 -10.46
C ASP A 39 -6.00 4.31 -10.66
N GLY A 40 -5.22 4.52 -9.59
CA GLY A 40 -3.77 4.33 -9.62
C GLY A 40 -3.03 5.34 -10.50
N ALA A 41 -3.36 6.62 -10.42
CA ALA A 41 -2.80 7.69 -11.26
C ALA A 41 -1.26 7.82 -11.18
N GLN A 42 -0.60 7.30 -10.12
CA GLN A 42 0.87 7.25 -10.04
C GLN A 42 1.51 6.41 -11.15
N HIS A 43 0.74 5.57 -11.84
CA HIS A 43 1.19 4.74 -12.97
C HIS A 43 0.95 5.37 -14.35
N LEU A 44 0.34 6.56 -14.40
CA LEU A 44 0.20 7.29 -15.64
C LEU A 44 1.58 7.62 -16.22
N ASP A 45 1.72 7.58 -17.55
CA ASP A 45 2.86 8.19 -18.21
C ASP A 45 2.81 9.73 -18.06
N SER A 46 3.93 10.40 -18.30
CA SER A 46 4.02 11.86 -18.11
C SER A 46 3.13 12.65 -19.07
N GLU A 47 2.80 12.10 -20.23
CA GLU A 47 1.90 12.75 -21.18
C GLU A 47 0.46 12.68 -20.69
N SER A 48 0.00 11.50 -20.27
CA SER A 48 -1.33 11.29 -19.67
C SER A 48 -1.52 12.09 -18.38
N ALA A 49 -0.49 12.17 -17.53
CA ALA A 49 -0.55 12.96 -16.29
C ALA A 49 -0.66 14.47 -16.58
N ARG A 50 0.05 14.96 -17.61
CA ARG A 50 -0.07 16.35 -18.08
C ARG A 50 -1.43 16.62 -18.70
N ALA A 51 -1.96 15.68 -19.49
CA ALA A 51 -3.29 15.76 -20.08
C ALA A 51 -4.38 15.85 -19.00
N LEU A 52 -4.31 15.02 -17.97
CA LEU A 52 -5.22 15.07 -16.81
C LEU A 52 -5.20 16.45 -16.14
N ARG A 53 -4.01 17.02 -15.93
CA ARG A 53 -3.86 18.36 -15.32
C ARG A 53 -4.47 19.47 -16.16
N SER A 54 -4.33 19.41 -17.49
CA SER A 54 -4.93 20.37 -18.40
C SER A 54 -6.45 20.21 -18.45
N LEU A 55 -6.91 18.97 -18.58
CA LEU A 55 -8.33 18.64 -18.64
C LEU A 55 -9.10 19.16 -17.40
N ALA A 56 -8.56 18.98 -16.20
CA ALA A 56 -9.19 19.45 -14.97
C ALA A 56 -9.46 20.98 -14.94
N ARG A 57 -8.72 21.76 -15.73
CA ARG A 57 -8.91 23.20 -15.92
C ARG A 57 -9.89 23.51 -17.05
N ASP A 58 -9.72 22.78 -18.16
CA ASP A 58 -10.33 23.16 -19.42
C ASP A 58 -11.80 22.74 -19.54
N VAL A 59 -12.29 21.88 -18.62
CA VAL A 59 -13.69 21.42 -18.58
C VAL A 59 -14.54 22.03 -17.49
N SER A 60 -14.10 23.14 -16.93
CA SER A 60 -14.84 23.87 -15.87
C SER A 60 -16.20 24.42 -16.31
N ASP A 61 -16.42 24.50 -17.61
CA ASP A 61 -17.63 24.99 -18.26
C ASP A 61 -18.70 23.90 -18.53
N VAL A 62 -18.39 22.64 -18.23
CA VAL A 62 -19.33 21.52 -18.39
C VAL A 62 -19.45 20.72 -17.07
N PRO A 63 -20.59 20.02 -16.86
CA PRO A 63 -20.78 19.20 -15.65
C PRO A 63 -19.89 17.95 -15.69
N CYS A 64 -18.63 18.12 -15.29
CA CYS A 64 -17.63 17.07 -15.23
C CYS A 64 -17.06 16.93 -13.81
N GLY A 65 -17.12 15.72 -13.26
CA GLY A 65 -16.48 15.36 -11.99
C GLY A 65 -15.25 14.49 -12.23
N PHE A 66 -14.27 14.61 -11.34
CA PHE A 66 -13.05 13.79 -11.35
C PHE A 66 -12.95 13.03 -10.05
N LEU A 67 -12.71 11.71 -10.14
CA LEU A 67 -12.30 10.88 -9.03
C LEU A 67 -10.95 10.27 -9.37
N VAL A 68 -9.89 10.74 -8.71
CA VAL A 68 -8.52 10.30 -8.99
C VAL A 68 -7.96 9.67 -7.73
N THR A 69 -7.55 8.40 -7.80
CA THR A 69 -6.80 7.75 -6.74
C THR A 69 -5.32 7.68 -7.12
N ALA A 70 -4.44 7.88 -6.15
CA ALA A 70 -3.01 7.74 -6.34
C ALA A 70 -2.35 7.27 -5.06
N ALA A 71 -1.35 6.39 -5.19
CA ALA A 71 -0.42 6.11 -4.11
C ALA A 71 0.62 7.24 -4.02
N SER A 72 1.17 7.43 -2.81
CA SER A 72 2.21 8.45 -2.59
C SER A 72 3.55 8.07 -3.23
N TYR A 73 3.73 6.79 -3.58
CA TYR A 73 4.94 6.28 -4.22
C TYR A 73 4.59 5.44 -5.47
N PRO A 74 5.33 5.55 -6.58
CA PRO A 74 6.40 6.53 -6.81
C PRO A 74 5.87 7.96 -6.88
N PRO A 75 6.65 8.95 -6.41
CA PRO A 75 6.25 10.35 -6.46
C PRO A 75 6.10 10.81 -7.92
N ARG A 76 5.12 11.68 -8.16
CA ARG A 76 4.82 12.24 -9.48
C ARG A 76 4.58 13.73 -9.38
N GLU A 77 5.51 14.51 -9.92
CA GLU A 77 5.45 15.96 -9.90
C GLU A 77 4.13 16.50 -10.47
N GLU A 78 3.64 15.88 -11.55
CA GLU A 78 2.40 16.30 -12.20
C GLU A 78 1.16 16.10 -11.31
N LEU A 79 1.15 15.05 -10.48
CA LEU A 79 0.07 14.78 -9.52
C LEU A 79 0.19 15.67 -8.29
N ASP A 80 1.40 15.95 -7.83
CA ASP A 80 1.65 16.87 -6.72
C ASP A 80 1.24 18.30 -7.11
N ASP A 81 1.55 18.72 -8.32
CA ASP A 81 1.08 19.98 -8.91
C ASP A 81 -0.45 20.06 -8.98
N LEU A 82 -1.10 18.97 -9.44
CA LEU A 82 -2.57 18.92 -9.49
C LEU A 82 -3.15 19.03 -8.08
N ARG A 83 -2.60 18.27 -7.13
CA ARG A 83 -3.04 18.28 -5.73
C ARG A 83 -2.89 19.66 -5.08
N ALA A 84 -1.79 20.35 -5.36
CA ALA A 84 -1.55 21.71 -4.84
C ALA A 84 -2.55 22.76 -5.35
N ARG A 85 -3.21 22.49 -6.48
CA ARG A 85 -4.21 23.38 -7.11
C ARG A 85 -5.65 23.09 -6.67
N ILE A 86 -5.91 21.89 -6.14
CA ILE A 86 -7.25 21.52 -5.65
C ILE A 86 -7.64 22.46 -4.49
N GLY A 87 -8.84 23.01 -4.59
CA GLY A 87 -9.36 24.00 -3.64
C GLY A 87 -8.90 25.44 -3.90
N ARG A 88 -8.02 25.67 -4.89
CA ARG A 88 -7.60 27.01 -5.34
C ARG A 88 -8.10 27.29 -6.76
N ASP A 89 -7.49 26.63 -7.73
CA ASP A 89 -7.74 26.80 -9.16
C ASP A 89 -8.65 25.70 -9.71
N VAL A 90 -8.68 24.54 -9.06
CA VAL A 90 -9.52 23.39 -9.40
C VAL A 90 -10.48 23.13 -8.24
N PRO A 91 -11.81 23.22 -8.45
CA PRO A 91 -12.79 22.89 -7.42
C PRO A 91 -12.64 21.42 -6.98
N GLY A 92 -12.60 21.16 -5.67
CA GLY A 92 -12.49 19.80 -5.18
C GLY A 92 -11.85 19.70 -3.80
N VAL A 93 -11.62 18.46 -3.38
CA VAL A 93 -10.97 18.11 -2.11
C VAL A 93 -9.92 17.05 -2.36
N ALA A 94 -8.73 17.24 -1.80
CA ALA A 94 -7.69 16.23 -1.75
C ALA A 94 -7.76 15.51 -0.39
N LEU A 95 -8.04 14.20 -0.41
CA LEU A 95 -8.13 13.38 0.78
C LEU A 95 -6.90 12.48 0.88
N THR A 96 -6.30 12.42 2.07
CA THR A 96 -5.25 11.45 2.38
C THR A 96 -5.86 10.34 3.23
N LEU A 97 -5.87 9.12 2.68
CA LEU A 97 -6.36 7.95 3.40
C LEU A 97 -5.24 7.42 4.31
N GLY A 98 -5.53 7.32 5.60
CA GLY A 98 -4.69 6.67 6.59
C GLY A 98 -5.14 5.25 6.89
N PRO A 99 -4.40 4.53 7.75
CA PRO A 99 -4.91 3.32 8.38
C PRO A 99 -6.21 3.61 9.15
N LEU A 100 -7.03 2.59 9.33
CA LEU A 100 -8.18 2.66 10.23
C LEU A 100 -7.68 2.89 11.66
N ASP A 101 -8.28 3.83 12.34
CA ASP A 101 -8.09 4.01 13.77
C ASP A 101 -8.85 2.93 14.56
N ARG A 102 -8.76 3.00 15.89
CA ARG A 102 -9.40 2.01 16.75
C ARG A 102 -10.92 1.95 16.57
N ASP A 103 -11.54 3.09 16.40
CA ASP A 103 -13.00 3.17 16.27
C ASP A 103 -13.44 2.60 14.91
N GLY A 104 -12.76 2.95 13.83
CA GLY A 104 -12.98 2.38 12.50
C GLY A 104 -12.74 0.86 12.45
N LEU A 105 -11.71 0.35 13.16
CA LEU A 105 -11.49 -1.09 13.29
C LEU A 105 -12.60 -1.78 14.12
N ARG A 106 -13.10 -1.12 15.15
CA ARG A 106 -14.21 -1.65 15.97
C ARG A 106 -15.50 -1.72 15.16
N ASP A 107 -15.79 -0.69 14.38
CA ASP A 107 -16.95 -0.68 13.48
C ASP A 107 -16.83 -1.76 12.40
N LEU A 108 -15.64 -1.92 11.84
CA LEU A 108 -15.36 -3.01 10.90
C LEU A 108 -15.53 -4.40 11.55
N ALA A 109 -15.01 -4.58 12.78
CA ALA A 109 -15.17 -5.83 13.52
C ALA A 109 -16.65 -6.17 13.78
N ARG A 110 -17.45 -5.20 14.19
CA ARG A 110 -18.91 -5.38 14.37
C ARG A 110 -19.65 -5.66 13.07
N HIS A 111 -19.20 -5.05 11.97
CA HIS A 111 -19.80 -5.31 10.66
C HIS A 111 -19.53 -6.75 10.19
N VAL A 112 -18.32 -7.24 10.35
CA VAL A 112 -17.92 -8.58 9.89
C VAL A 112 -18.40 -9.67 10.86
N LEU A 113 -18.46 -9.36 12.17
CA LEU A 113 -18.79 -10.26 13.27
C LEU A 113 -19.92 -9.65 14.12
N PRO A 114 -21.16 -9.64 13.62
CA PRO A 114 -22.28 -8.91 14.25
C PRO A 114 -22.70 -9.47 15.61
N ASP A 115 -22.37 -10.73 15.90
CA ASP A 115 -22.79 -11.42 17.14
C ASP A 115 -21.82 -11.21 18.33
N LEU A 116 -20.76 -10.38 18.13
CA LEU A 116 -19.82 -10.08 19.22
C LEU A 116 -20.44 -9.15 20.26
N ASP A 117 -20.26 -9.50 21.53
CA ASP A 117 -20.47 -8.56 22.62
C ASP A 117 -19.40 -7.46 22.64
N ASP A 118 -19.62 -6.42 23.44
CA ASP A 118 -18.72 -5.26 23.47
C ASP A 118 -17.29 -5.62 23.93
N ASP A 119 -17.15 -6.51 24.90
CA ASP A 119 -15.85 -6.93 25.41
C ASP A 119 -15.08 -7.77 24.38
N ALA A 120 -15.76 -8.67 23.70
CA ALA A 120 -15.16 -9.46 22.63
C ALA A 120 -14.77 -8.57 21.44
N ALA A 121 -15.62 -7.62 21.05
CA ALA A 121 -15.33 -6.64 20.01
C ALA A 121 -14.08 -5.82 20.36
N ASP A 122 -13.93 -5.38 21.62
CA ASP A 122 -12.76 -4.64 22.06
C ASP A 122 -11.48 -5.48 22.10
N ARG A 123 -11.56 -6.75 22.49
CA ARG A 123 -10.42 -7.68 22.45
C ARG A 123 -9.96 -7.94 21.01
N ILE A 124 -10.86 -8.26 20.13
CA ILE A 124 -10.58 -8.49 18.70
C ILE A 124 -10.01 -7.23 18.06
N THR A 125 -10.61 -6.06 18.29
CA THR A 125 -10.13 -4.79 17.73
C THR A 125 -8.69 -4.53 18.11
N ARG A 126 -8.32 -4.69 19.39
CA ARG A 126 -6.91 -4.52 19.83
C ARG A 126 -5.97 -5.48 19.15
N ARG A 127 -6.40 -6.73 18.98
CA ARG A 127 -5.59 -7.74 18.32
C ARG A 127 -5.39 -7.42 16.85
N ILE A 128 -6.48 -7.17 16.11
CA ILE A 128 -6.44 -6.81 14.69
C ILE A 128 -5.62 -5.53 14.46
N GLN A 129 -5.70 -4.56 15.37
CA GLN A 129 -4.88 -3.34 15.28
C GLN A 129 -3.37 -3.63 15.30
N VAL A 130 -2.92 -4.52 16.18
CA VAL A 130 -1.50 -4.91 16.27
C VAL A 130 -1.06 -5.69 15.03
N ASP A 131 -1.87 -6.63 14.58
CA ASP A 131 -1.50 -7.55 13.50
C ASP A 131 -1.58 -6.88 12.11
N SER A 132 -2.57 -6.00 11.89
CA SER A 132 -2.79 -5.29 10.62
C SER A 132 -2.27 -3.86 10.57
N ALA A 133 -1.89 -3.28 11.72
CA ALA A 133 -1.60 -1.84 11.88
C ALA A 133 -2.73 -0.92 11.34
N GLY A 134 -3.97 -1.40 11.34
CA GLY A 134 -5.12 -0.68 10.79
C GLY A 134 -5.19 -0.66 9.26
N LEU A 135 -4.35 -1.40 8.56
CA LEU A 135 -4.44 -1.52 7.10
C LEU A 135 -5.73 -2.25 6.73
N PRO A 136 -6.67 -1.59 6.00
CA PRO A 136 -8.03 -2.11 5.83
C PRO A 136 -8.09 -3.51 5.21
N LEU A 137 -7.27 -3.76 4.19
CA LEU A 137 -7.21 -5.07 3.53
C LEU A 137 -6.83 -6.18 4.52
N LEU A 138 -5.78 -5.97 5.30
CA LEU A 138 -5.33 -6.96 6.28
C LEU A 138 -6.36 -7.14 7.39
N ALA A 139 -6.96 -6.04 7.87
CA ALA A 139 -7.96 -6.08 8.91
C ALA A 139 -9.21 -6.88 8.51
N ILE A 140 -9.75 -6.63 7.30
CA ILE A 140 -10.96 -7.33 6.83
C ILE A 140 -10.69 -8.82 6.59
N GLU A 141 -9.52 -9.17 6.05
CA GLU A 141 -9.16 -10.57 5.81
C GLU A 141 -8.98 -11.36 7.11
N LEU A 142 -8.33 -10.74 8.11
CA LEU A 142 -8.18 -11.34 9.43
C LEU A 142 -9.54 -11.52 10.14
N LEU A 143 -10.40 -10.51 10.10
CA LEU A 143 -11.75 -10.59 10.66
C LEU A 143 -12.60 -11.64 9.95
N THR A 144 -12.46 -11.74 8.63
CA THR A 144 -13.14 -12.76 7.84
C THR A 144 -12.67 -14.18 8.20
N ALA A 145 -11.37 -14.35 8.44
CA ALA A 145 -10.83 -15.62 8.91
C ALA A 145 -11.38 -16.00 10.29
N VAL A 146 -11.48 -15.04 11.22
CA VAL A 146 -12.12 -15.26 12.54
C VAL A 146 -13.58 -15.70 12.37
N ARG A 147 -14.32 -15.05 11.48
CA ARG A 147 -15.71 -15.46 11.16
C ARG A 147 -15.79 -16.90 10.64
N LEU A 148 -14.76 -17.37 9.94
CA LEU A 148 -14.67 -18.74 9.42
C LEU A 148 -14.14 -19.76 10.44
N GLY A 149 -13.93 -19.36 11.70
CA GLY A 149 -13.56 -20.23 12.79
C GLY A 149 -12.08 -20.21 13.14
N LEU A 150 -11.32 -19.22 12.67
CA LEU A 150 -9.97 -19.03 13.14
C LEU A 150 -9.97 -18.55 14.59
N GLU A 151 -9.39 -19.32 15.48
CA GLU A 151 -9.26 -18.98 16.88
C GLU A 151 -8.11 -17.96 17.10
N LEU A 152 -8.44 -16.86 17.76
CA LEU A 152 -7.44 -15.91 18.23
C LEU A 152 -7.08 -16.30 19.67
N ASP A 153 -5.83 -16.66 19.92
CA ASP A 153 -5.36 -16.98 21.26
C ASP A 153 -5.66 -15.87 22.26
N GLU A 154 -6.28 -16.22 23.38
CA GLU A 154 -6.68 -15.28 24.44
C GLU A 154 -5.47 -14.67 25.17
N VAL A 155 -4.35 -15.33 25.14
CA VAL A 155 -3.15 -14.95 25.91
C VAL A 155 -2.23 -14.17 24.99
N GLY A 156 -2.30 -12.84 24.99
CA GLY A 156 -1.28 -11.88 24.53
C GLY A 156 -0.21 -12.35 23.55
N GLY A 157 -0.38 -13.52 23.05
CA GLY A 157 0.46 -14.24 22.13
C GLY A 157 0.47 -13.55 20.77
N VAL A 158 1.54 -13.73 20.12
CA VAL A 158 1.78 -13.34 18.75
C VAL A 158 0.85 -14.15 17.87
N TRP A 159 0.16 -13.52 16.95
CA TRP A 159 -0.53 -14.28 15.94
C TRP A 159 0.21 -14.15 14.59
N PRO A 160 0.52 -15.26 13.99
CA PRO A 160 0.55 -16.61 14.53
C PRO A 160 1.47 -16.70 15.75
N GLN A 161 1.31 -17.73 16.59
CA GLN A 161 2.10 -17.89 17.84
C GLN A 161 3.58 -17.56 17.63
N PRO A 162 4.27 -16.98 18.65
CA PRO A 162 5.69 -16.74 18.53
C PRO A 162 6.39 -18.06 18.23
N LEU A 163 7.19 -18.00 17.21
CA LEU A 163 8.08 -19.06 16.79
C LEU A 163 8.91 -19.53 17.96
N GLN A 164 8.44 -20.49 18.73
CA GLN A 164 9.29 -21.15 19.71
C GLN A 164 10.32 -22.04 19.02
N THR A 165 10.06 -22.42 17.78
CA THR A 165 11.05 -23.08 16.91
C THR A 165 10.80 -22.68 15.47
N MET A 166 11.81 -22.18 14.81
CA MET A 166 11.76 -21.73 13.41
C MET A 166 11.31 -22.81 12.41
N ASP A 167 11.19 -24.06 12.85
CA ASP A 167 10.83 -25.21 12.03
C ASP A 167 9.36 -25.61 12.09
N GLN A 168 8.57 -25.07 13.03
CA GLN A 168 7.19 -25.53 13.27
C GLN A 168 6.11 -24.51 12.93
N THR A 169 6.49 -23.34 12.50
CA THR A 169 5.49 -22.32 12.27
C THR A 169 5.18 -22.15 10.82
N TYR A 170 4.36 -22.99 10.36
CA TYR A 170 3.42 -22.57 9.37
C TYR A 170 2.19 -22.11 10.13
N PRO A 171 1.79 -20.87 10.00
CA PRO A 171 0.40 -20.57 10.17
C PRO A 171 -0.29 -21.20 8.97
N SER A 172 -0.62 -22.48 9.09
CA SER A 172 -1.75 -23.06 8.38
C SER A 172 -3.01 -22.20 8.57
N ASP A 173 -2.92 -21.19 9.41
CA ASP A 173 -3.98 -20.39 9.97
C ASP A 173 -4.10 -18.99 9.38
N LEU A 174 -3.10 -18.50 8.62
CA LEU A 174 -3.25 -17.24 7.90
C LEU A 174 -4.05 -17.45 6.63
N PRO A 175 -5.09 -16.62 6.38
CA PRO A 175 -5.81 -16.68 5.13
C PRO A 175 -4.87 -16.54 3.93
N ASP A 176 -5.05 -17.39 2.93
CA ASP A 176 -4.27 -17.34 1.69
C ASP A 176 -4.33 -15.97 1.02
N SER A 177 -5.45 -15.27 1.16
CA SER A 177 -5.65 -13.91 0.66
C SER A 177 -4.71 -12.89 1.32
N VAL A 178 -4.47 -12.99 2.64
CA VAL A 178 -3.51 -12.15 3.37
C VAL A 178 -2.10 -12.40 2.87
N VAL A 179 -1.71 -13.67 2.81
CA VAL A 179 -0.38 -14.07 2.32
C VAL A 179 -0.18 -13.62 0.87
N ALA A 180 -1.19 -13.81 0.02
CA ALA A 180 -1.15 -13.39 -1.37
C ALA A 180 -1.02 -11.86 -1.53
N ALA A 181 -1.77 -11.09 -0.75
CA ALA A 181 -1.70 -9.63 -0.78
C ALA A 181 -0.31 -9.12 -0.39
N ILE A 182 0.26 -9.65 0.70
CA ILE A 182 1.63 -9.30 1.13
C ILE A 182 2.65 -9.69 0.07
N ARG A 183 2.54 -10.88 -0.51
CA ARG A 183 3.43 -11.37 -1.56
C ARG A 183 3.39 -10.50 -2.82
N VAL A 184 2.21 -10.07 -3.24
CA VAL A 184 2.04 -9.17 -4.39
C VAL A 184 2.67 -7.81 -4.10
N GLY A 185 2.42 -7.24 -2.91
CA GLY A 185 3.04 -5.99 -2.50
C GLY A 185 4.57 -6.07 -2.45
N TYR A 186 5.13 -7.12 -1.83
CA TYR A 186 6.57 -7.37 -1.75
C TYR A 186 7.24 -7.42 -3.14
N ARG A 187 6.62 -8.09 -4.11
CA ARG A 187 7.16 -8.21 -5.46
C ARG A 187 7.18 -6.89 -6.25
N ARG A 188 6.43 -5.90 -5.81
CA ARG A 188 6.38 -4.56 -6.44
C ARG A 188 7.47 -3.62 -5.93
N LEU A 189 8.12 -3.97 -4.81
CA LEU A 189 9.23 -3.21 -4.26
C LEU A 189 10.47 -3.34 -5.16
N SER A 190 11.35 -2.34 -5.10
CA SER A 190 12.66 -2.41 -5.72
C SER A 190 13.50 -3.56 -5.12
N HIS A 191 14.51 -4.02 -5.84
CA HIS A 191 15.37 -5.11 -5.35
C HIS A 191 16.07 -4.75 -4.02
N PRO A 192 16.63 -3.54 -3.82
CA PRO A 192 17.18 -3.15 -2.52
C PRO A 192 16.14 -3.14 -1.41
N ALA A 193 14.93 -2.61 -1.66
CA ALA A 193 13.85 -2.59 -0.68
C ALA A 193 13.40 -4.00 -0.29
N GLN A 194 13.29 -4.92 -1.26
CA GLN A 194 12.99 -6.34 -0.97
C GLN A 194 14.07 -6.97 -0.08
N ALA A 195 15.34 -6.74 -0.38
CA ALA A 195 16.45 -7.31 0.39
C ALA A 195 16.50 -6.74 1.81
N ILE A 196 16.29 -5.44 1.99
CA ILE A 196 16.23 -4.77 3.30
C ILE A 196 15.07 -5.31 4.12
N LEU A 197 13.88 -5.40 3.52
CA LEU A 197 12.69 -5.91 4.21
C LEU A 197 12.87 -7.37 4.62
N ALA A 198 13.49 -8.17 3.75
CA ALA A 198 13.85 -9.56 4.04
C ALA A 198 14.83 -9.67 5.21
N ALA A 199 15.91 -8.87 5.21
CA ALA A 199 16.85 -8.83 6.30
C ALA A 199 16.20 -8.41 7.63
N ALA A 200 15.46 -7.31 7.63
CA ALA A 200 14.76 -6.82 8.82
C ALA A 200 13.76 -7.85 9.39
N SER A 201 13.13 -8.68 8.53
CA SER A 201 12.18 -9.69 8.99
C SER A 201 12.83 -10.81 9.83
N VAL A 202 14.10 -11.09 9.60
CA VAL A 202 14.86 -12.16 10.26
C VAL A 202 15.62 -11.67 11.50
N LEU A 203 16.03 -10.41 11.48
CA LEU A 203 16.83 -9.80 12.55
C LEU A 203 15.97 -9.53 13.81
N HIS A 204 15.99 -8.33 14.31
CA HIS A 204 15.27 -7.93 15.52
C HIS A 204 13.94 -7.24 15.18
N GLU A 205 13.10 -7.04 16.21
CA GLU A 205 11.86 -6.25 16.03
C GLU A 205 12.14 -4.81 15.57
N ARG A 206 13.32 -4.30 15.95
CA ARG A 206 13.85 -3.00 15.53
C ARG A 206 15.26 -3.17 15.02
N CYS A 207 15.51 -2.68 13.83
CA CYS A 207 16.81 -2.77 13.17
C CYS A 207 17.34 -1.37 12.89
N SER A 208 18.56 -1.07 13.36
CA SER A 208 19.20 0.18 12.98
C SER A 208 19.62 0.15 11.49
N ALA A 209 19.85 1.32 10.89
CA ALA A 209 20.32 1.40 9.51
C ALA A 209 21.68 0.68 9.34
N GLU A 210 22.56 0.77 10.34
CA GLU A 210 23.87 0.11 10.35
C GLU A 210 23.72 -1.42 10.35
N LEU A 211 22.78 -1.95 11.14
CA LEU A 211 22.51 -3.39 11.19
C LEU A 211 21.94 -3.90 9.86
N ILE A 212 21.04 -3.12 9.25
CA ILE A 212 20.47 -3.42 7.94
C ILE A 212 21.56 -3.38 6.87
N SER A 213 22.42 -2.35 6.90
CA SER A 213 23.58 -2.23 6.00
C SER A 213 24.51 -3.44 6.11
N ALA A 214 24.89 -3.83 7.33
CA ALA A 214 25.71 -5.02 7.57
C ALA A 214 25.08 -6.31 7.04
N ALA A 215 23.76 -6.45 7.18
CA ALA A 215 23.03 -7.63 6.74
C ALA A 215 22.84 -7.72 5.22
N THR A 216 22.75 -6.60 4.53
CA THR A 216 22.40 -6.52 3.11
C THR A 216 23.58 -6.12 2.20
N GLY A 217 24.58 -5.43 2.76
CA GLY A 217 25.70 -4.84 2.01
C GLY A 217 25.34 -3.55 1.27
N PHE A 218 24.12 -3.01 1.43
CA PHE A 218 23.78 -1.72 0.85
C PHE A 218 24.24 -0.58 1.74
N GLU A 219 24.70 0.51 1.12
CA GLU A 219 25.23 1.69 1.82
C GLU A 219 24.79 2.99 1.13
N GLY A 220 24.95 4.11 1.84
CA GLY A 220 24.76 5.45 1.28
C GLY A 220 23.37 5.66 0.66
N GLU A 221 23.36 6.16 -0.55
CA GLU A 221 22.14 6.58 -1.25
C GLU A 221 21.21 5.40 -1.60
N GLU A 222 21.80 4.24 -1.90
CA GLU A 222 21.02 3.03 -2.20
C GLU A 222 20.27 2.51 -0.98
N LEU A 223 20.92 2.51 0.19
CA LEU A 223 20.29 2.13 1.46
C LEU A 223 19.16 3.11 1.82
N HIS A 224 19.44 4.41 1.79
CA HIS A 224 18.46 5.43 2.17
C HIS A 224 17.26 5.45 1.23
N GLY A 225 17.49 5.40 -0.09
CA GLY A 225 16.41 5.36 -1.06
C GLY A 225 15.48 4.15 -0.90
N ALA A 226 16.05 2.99 -0.54
CA ALA A 226 15.24 1.80 -0.30
C ALA A 226 14.49 1.86 1.05
N LEU A 227 15.08 2.45 2.09
CA LEU A 227 14.40 2.71 3.36
C LEU A 227 13.24 3.69 3.16
N ASP A 228 13.46 4.78 2.42
CA ASP A 228 12.42 5.75 2.08
C ASP A 228 11.27 5.09 1.30
N GLU A 229 11.58 4.25 0.31
CA GLU A 229 10.57 3.47 -0.42
C GLU A 229 9.73 2.62 0.54
N LEU A 230 10.35 1.92 1.48
CA LEU A 230 9.68 1.08 2.45
C LEU A 230 8.81 1.88 3.43
N GLU A 231 9.25 3.05 3.88
CA GLU A 231 8.46 3.94 4.73
C GLU A 231 7.26 4.53 3.98
N TRP A 232 7.47 5.04 2.76
CA TRP A 232 6.40 5.58 1.92
C TRP A 232 5.32 4.55 1.62
N ASN A 233 5.71 3.31 1.37
CA ASN A 233 4.79 2.20 1.14
C ASN A 233 4.25 1.56 2.43
N ARG A 234 4.59 2.11 3.61
CA ARG A 234 4.13 1.66 4.94
C ARG A 234 4.45 0.20 5.25
N TRP A 235 5.62 -0.25 4.82
CA TRP A 235 6.15 -1.54 5.22
C TRP A 235 6.88 -1.47 6.56
N ILE A 236 7.63 -0.40 6.75
CA ILE A 236 8.37 -0.09 7.96
C ILE A 236 8.05 1.33 8.44
N VAL A 237 8.43 1.64 9.64
CA VAL A 237 8.37 2.97 10.26
C VAL A 237 9.68 3.24 10.99
N ALA A 238 10.19 4.46 10.84
CA ALA A 238 11.34 4.91 11.62
C ALA A 238 10.92 5.20 13.06
N GLU A 239 11.63 4.62 14.01
CA GLU A 239 11.50 4.83 15.45
C GLU A 239 12.83 5.32 16.04
N GLN A 240 12.85 5.73 17.32
CA GLN A 240 14.06 6.24 17.99
C GLN A 240 15.24 5.24 17.98
N ARG A 241 14.98 3.95 17.87
CA ARG A 241 15.99 2.87 17.92
C ARG A 241 16.16 2.12 16.62
N GLY A 242 15.70 2.68 15.51
CA GLY A 242 15.78 2.08 14.19
C GLY A 242 14.41 1.85 13.54
N TYR A 243 14.37 1.01 12.54
CA TYR A 243 13.19 0.70 11.76
C TYR A 243 12.45 -0.51 12.31
N ALA A 244 11.13 -0.44 12.36
CA ALA A 244 10.25 -1.52 12.75
C ALA A 244 9.21 -1.79 11.65
N PHE A 245 8.71 -3.02 11.56
CA PHE A 245 7.58 -3.32 10.69
C PHE A 245 6.32 -2.61 11.17
N VAL A 246 5.57 -2.00 10.25
CA VAL A 246 4.29 -1.34 10.56
C VAL A 246 3.28 -2.36 11.06
N ALA A 247 3.16 -3.50 10.37
CA ALA A 247 2.25 -4.58 10.73
C ALA A 247 3.04 -5.87 11.02
N ARG A 248 2.76 -6.48 12.17
CA ARG A 248 3.44 -7.70 12.62
C ARG A 248 3.29 -8.86 11.63
N ILE A 249 2.08 -9.06 11.13
CA ILE A 249 1.77 -10.13 10.17
C ILE A 249 2.59 -10.03 8.90
N VAL A 250 2.93 -8.81 8.47
CA VAL A 250 3.78 -8.57 7.30
C VAL A 250 5.18 -9.11 7.55
N ARG A 251 5.77 -8.83 8.72
CA ARG A 251 7.07 -9.38 9.11
C ARG A 251 7.09 -10.89 9.06
N ASP A 252 6.07 -11.52 9.65
CA ASP A 252 5.99 -12.97 9.77
C ASP A 252 5.86 -13.64 8.41
N VAL A 253 5.05 -13.09 7.50
CA VAL A 253 4.91 -13.59 6.13
C VAL A 253 6.20 -13.39 5.34
N VAL A 254 6.85 -12.24 5.43
CA VAL A 254 8.11 -11.98 4.73
C VAL A 254 9.20 -12.95 5.21
N ALA A 255 9.37 -13.09 6.53
CA ALA A 255 10.35 -13.99 7.11
C ALA A 255 10.16 -15.46 6.67
N ARG A 256 8.90 -15.88 6.53
CA ARG A 256 8.57 -17.26 6.25
C ARG A 256 8.53 -17.58 4.76
N ASP A 257 7.83 -16.75 3.96
CA ASP A 257 7.47 -17.12 2.60
C ASP A 257 8.36 -16.48 1.52
N MET A 258 9.10 -15.40 1.87
CA MET A 258 9.93 -14.69 0.91
C MET A 258 11.40 -15.07 0.99
N LEU A 259 11.79 -15.83 2.00
CA LEU A 259 13.18 -16.21 2.26
C LEU A 259 13.36 -17.72 2.23
N THR A 260 14.38 -18.16 1.51
CA THR A 260 14.90 -19.54 1.65
C THR A 260 15.67 -19.70 2.96
N ARG A 261 15.82 -20.94 3.44
CA ARG A 261 16.65 -21.24 4.62
C ARG A 261 18.08 -20.71 4.46
N GLY A 262 18.68 -20.87 3.27
CA GLY A 262 20.03 -20.40 2.99
C GLY A 262 20.16 -18.86 3.00
N GLN A 263 19.15 -18.14 2.52
CA GLN A 263 19.15 -16.67 2.61
C GLN A 263 19.08 -16.20 4.06
N ARG A 264 18.20 -16.79 4.85
CA ARG A 264 18.08 -16.50 6.28
C ARG A 264 19.39 -16.75 7.02
N GLN A 265 20.05 -17.89 6.75
CA GLN A 265 21.33 -18.21 7.35
C GLN A 265 22.41 -17.15 7.04
N ARG A 266 22.53 -16.73 5.77
CA ARG A 266 23.48 -15.70 5.37
C ARG A 266 23.24 -14.36 6.04
N ILE A 267 21.96 -13.95 6.22
CA ILE A 267 21.59 -12.72 6.92
C ILE A 267 22.07 -12.77 8.38
N LEU A 268 21.84 -13.88 9.06
CA LEU A 268 22.25 -14.06 10.46
C LEU A 268 23.77 -14.11 10.60
N GLU A 269 24.47 -14.78 9.69
CA GLU A 269 25.95 -14.84 9.67
C GLU A 269 26.57 -13.47 9.44
N ALA A 270 26.04 -12.67 8.51
CA ALA A 270 26.54 -11.33 8.22
C ALA A 270 26.47 -10.39 9.44
N THR A 271 25.52 -10.62 10.36
CA THR A 271 25.32 -9.78 11.55
C THR A 271 25.93 -10.35 12.82
N SER A 272 26.42 -11.58 12.80
CA SER A 272 27.03 -12.25 13.98
C SER A 272 28.44 -11.76 14.28
N GLY A 273 29.06 -10.96 13.42
CA GLY A 273 30.40 -10.40 13.53
C GLY A 273 30.45 -8.91 13.91
N THR A 274 29.28 -8.32 14.14
CA THR A 274 29.14 -6.91 14.55
C THR A 274 28.65 -6.82 15.98
#